data_d2659b35091d332b68925a03115f5eb5
#
_entry.id   d2659b35091d332b68925a03115f5eb5
#
_cell.length_a   1.000
_cell.length_b   1.000
_cell.length_c   1.000
_cell.angle_alpha   90.00
_cell.angle_beta   90.00
_cell.angle_gamma   90.00
#
_symmetry.space_group_name_H-M   'P 1'
#
loop_
_entity.id
_entity.type
_entity.pdbx_description
1 polymer ?
#
loop_
_entity_poly.entity_id
_entity_poly.type
_entity_poly.pdbx_seq_one_letter_code
_entity_poly.pdbx_strand_id
1 'polypeptide(L)'
;MKRTSIVVLITSVLVISLYSFSNKNKENSIVYTCLPCGSGCDSIVYDKPGTCSHCNMKLVDRSTVVHKNIQPDKMCSLNEKNVVFLDVRTPAEFNGTAQDKFGAIKNAINIPVQELETRMNELEKYKDKEIIVYCSHSHRSPRASYMLTQNGFKKVTNMLGGMSVWKDQVKKNDCNERLYQQQ
;
A
#
# COMPACT_ATOMS: atom_id res chain seq x y z
N MET A 1 -74.53 5.95 7.11
CA MET A 1 -73.22 5.51 7.65
C MET A 1 -72.45 4.72 6.61
N LYS A 2 -71.88 5.30 5.56
CA LYS A 2 -71.00 4.62 4.56
C LYS A 2 -70.09 5.60 3.77
N ARG A 3 -69.55 6.64 4.36
CA ARG A 3 -68.67 7.61 3.66
C ARG A 3 -67.28 7.82 4.28
N THR A 4 -66.90 7.13 5.35
CA THR A 4 -65.65 7.35 6.06
C THR A 4 -64.53 6.33 5.75
N SER A 5 -64.83 5.22 5.05
CA SER A 5 -63.81 4.16 4.85
C SER A 5 -62.97 4.34 3.56
N ILE A 6 -63.35 5.20 2.62
CA ILE A 6 -62.64 5.36 1.34
C ILE A 6 -61.47 6.37 1.45
N VAL A 7 -61.58 7.36 2.35
CA VAL A 7 -60.52 8.40 2.51
C VAL A 7 -59.24 7.87 3.17
N VAL A 8 -59.35 6.90 4.08
CA VAL A 8 -58.21 6.32 4.80
C VAL A 8 -57.34 5.43 3.89
N LEU A 9 -57.96 4.76 2.89
CA LEU A 9 -57.22 3.87 1.98
C LEU A 9 -56.40 4.65 0.92
N ILE A 10 -56.81 5.85 0.54
CA ILE A 10 -56.08 6.66 -0.46
C ILE A 10 -54.85 7.32 0.15
N THR A 11 -54.89 7.69 1.44
CA THR A 11 -53.76 8.31 2.13
C THR A 11 -52.62 7.31 2.41
N SER A 12 -52.94 6.03 2.68
CA SER A 12 -51.93 5.01 2.93
C SER A 12 -51.13 4.61 1.67
N VAL A 13 -51.76 4.62 0.51
CA VAL A 13 -51.10 4.30 -0.77
C VAL A 13 -50.20 5.42 -1.22
N LEU A 14 -50.53 6.69 -0.98
CA LEU A 14 -49.72 7.85 -1.32
C LEU A 14 -48.45 7.95 -0.44
N VAL A 15 -48.53 7.58 0.84
CA VAL A 15 -47.37 7.59 1.75
C VAL A 15 -46.37 6.49 1.40
N ILE A 16 -46.84 5.30 1.00
CA ILE A 16 -45.95 4.20 0.59
C ILE A 16 -45.23 4.55 -0.74
N SER A 17 -45.87 5.28 -1.65
CA SER A 17 -45.26 5.71 -2.91
C SER A 17 -44.16 6.75 -2.72
N LEU A 18 -44.24 7.59 -1.70
CA LEU A 18 -43.18 8.59 -1.36
C LEU A 18 -41.98 8.00 -0.65
N TYR A 19 -42.16 6.90 0.10
CA TYR A 19 -41.05 6.21 0.75
C TYR A 19 -40.19 5.38 -0.22
N SER A 20 -40.74 4.97 -1.37
CA SER A 20 -40.01 4.18 -2.36
C SER A 20 -39.06 5.01 -3.24
N PHE A 21 -39.15 6.33 -3.24
CA PHE A 21 -38.30 7.21 -4.06
C PHE A 21 -37.05 7.74 -3.37
N SER A 22 -36.81 7.40 -2.08
CA SER A 22 -35.66 7.89 -1.32
C SER A 22 -34.48 6.93 -1.26
N ASN A 23 -34.53 5.76 -1.90
CA ASN A 23 -33.36 4.89 -2.09
C ASN A 23 -32.69 5.24 -3.43
N LYS A 24 -32.18 6.47 -3.57
CA LYS A 24 -31.16 6.76 -4.58
C LYS A 24 -29.98 5.85 -4.30
N ASN A 25 -29.76 4.91 -5.18
CA ASN A 25 -28.54 4.12 -5.29
C ASN A 25 -27.36 5.03 -4.99
N LYS A 26 -26.67 4.77 -3.88
CA LYS A 26 -25.34 5.28 -3.64
C LYS A 26 -24.48 4.55 -4.68
N GLU A 27 -24.36 5.12 -5.88
CA GLU A 27 -23.40 4.66 -6.86
C GLU A 27 -22.07 4.59 -6.11
N ASN A 28 -21.53 3.39 -5.97
CA ASN A 28 -20.20 3.19 -5.44
C ASN A 28 -19.23 3.79 -6.46
N SER A 29 -19.08 5.10 -6.45
CA SER A 29 -18.08 5.77 -7.26
C SER A 29 -16.71 5.24 -6.85
N ILE A 30 -15.98 4.68 -7.80
CA ILE A 30 -14.60 4.23 -7.59
C ILE A 30 -13.78 5.47 -7.24
N VAL A 31 -13.09 5.39 -6.11
CA VAL A 31 -12.20 6.44 -5.64
C VAL A 31 -10.77 6.02 -5.95
N TYR A 32 -10.04 6.86 -6.66
CA TYR A 32 -8.65 6.60 -7.03
C TYR A 32 -7.68 7.31 -6.08
N THR A 33 -6.52 6.73 -5.87
CA THR A 33 -5.48 7.26 -5.00
C THR A 33 -4.09 6.97 -5.56
N CYS A 34 -3.11 7.76 -5.13
CA CYS A 34 -1.71 7.42 -5.29
C CYS A 34 -1.35 6.26 -4.33
N LEU A 35 -0.36 5.47 -4.70
CA LEU A 35 0.17 4.45 -3.77
C LEU A 35 0.91 5.14 -2.62
N PRO A 36 0.60 4.83 -1.36
CA PRO A 36 1.16 5.51 -0.20
C PRO A 36 2.69 5.41 -0.15
N CYS A 37 3.37 6.54 -0.19
CA CYS A 37 4.84 6.63 -0.20
C CYS A 37 5.41 7.47 0.96
N GLY A 38 4.55 8.03 1.81
CA GLY A 38 4.93 8.93 2.89
C GLY A 38 4.95 10.40 2.49
N SER A 39 4.46 10.74 1.30
CA SER A 39 4.38 12.12 0.81
C SER A 39 3.00 12.74 1.02
N GLY A 40 2.90 14.06 0.91
CA GLY A 40 1.64 14.78 1.10
C GLY A 40 0.51 14.37 0.14
N CYS A 41 0.85 13.75 -1.00
CA CYS A 41 -0.14 13.24 -1.96
C CYS A 41 -0.86 11.97 -1.49
N ASP A 42 -0.43 11.32 -0.42
CA ASP A 42 -1.06 10.09 0.09
C ASP A 42 -2.50 10.32 0.60
N SER A 43 -2.81 11.55 0.99
CA SER A 43 -4.15 11.96 1.41
C SER A 43 -5.07 12.41 0.27
N ILE A 44 -4.53 12.61 -0.93
CA ILE A 44 -5.30 13.11 -2.08
C ILE A 44 -6.08 11.95 -2.71
N VAL A 45 -7.34 12.21 -3.00
CA VAL A 45 -8.23 11.29 -3.70
C VAL A 45 -8.70 11.90 -5.02
N TYR A 46 -8.99 11.04 -5.99
CA TYR A 46 -9.37 11.41 -7.35
C TYR A 46 -10.64 10.65 -7.74
N ASP A 47 -11.48 11.27 -8.56
CA ASP A 47 -12.71 10.68 -9.08
C ASP A 47 -12.51 9.91 -10.39
N LYS A 48 -11.32 9.97 -10.97
CA LYS A 48 -10.97 9.35 -12.26
C LYS A 48 -9.60 8.70 -12.22
N PRO A 49 -9.38 7.65 -13.04
CA PRO A 49 -8.05 7.08 -13.23
C PRO A 49 -7.12 8.12 -13.90
N GLY A 50 -5.82 7.98 -13.66
CA GLY A 50 -4.82 8.90 -14.23
C GLY A 50 -3.48 8.73 -13.54
N THR A 51 -2.75 9.82 -13.43
CA THR A 51 -1.46 9.90 -12.73
C THR A 51 -1.52 10.94 -11.61
N CYS A 52 -0.80 10.69 -10.55
CA CYS A 52 -0.65 11.63 -9.44
C CYS A 52 0.10 12.88 -9.92
N SER A 53 -0.47 14.06 -9.69
CA SER A 53 0.13 15.33 -10.10
C SER A 53 1.42 15.66 -9.33
N HIS A 54 1.66 15.01 -8.18
CA HIS A 54 2.82 15.25 -7.34
C HIS A 54 4.01 14.34 -7.70
N CYS A 55 3.77 13.04 -7.88
CA CYS A 55 4.84 12.04 -8.04
C CYS A 55 4.77 11.23 -9.35
N ASN A 56 3.83 11.55 -10.24
CA ASN A 56 3.58 10.89 -11.53
C ASN A 56 3.30 9.37 -11.47
N MET A 57 3.08 8.80 -10.28
CA MET A 57 2.64 7.42 -10.15
C MET A 57 1.22 7.25 -10.71
N LYS A 58 0.97 6.11 -11.35
CA LYS A 58 -0.38 5.75 -11.80
C LYS A 58 -1.31 5.63 -10.61
N LEU A 59 -2.48 6.26 -10.70
CA LEU A 59 -3.54 6.14 -9.71
C LEU A 59 -4.17 4.75 -9.79
N VAL A 60 -4.51 4.21 -8.64
CA VAL A 60 -5.16 2.91 -8.48
C VAL A 60 -6.48 3.06 -7.72
N ASP A 61 -7.39 2.10 -7.86
CA ASP A 61 -8.58 2.04 -7.02
C ASP A 61 -8.14 1.93 -5.55
N ARG A 62 -8.59 2.89 -4.74
CA ARG A 62 -8.24 2.98 -3.32
C ARG A 62 -8.60 1.71 -2.54
N SER A 63 -9.68 1.04 -2.89
CA SER A 63 -10.13 -0.18 -2.23
C SER A 63 -9.17 -1.37 -2.43
N THR A 64 -8.33 -1.31 -3.47
CA THR A 64 -7.34 -2.36 -3.79
C THR A 64 -6.00 -2.17 -3.07
N VAL A 65 -5.80 -1.03 -2.40
CA VAL A 65 -4.56 -0.72 -1.66
C VAL A 65 -4.66 -1.32 -0.26
N VAL A 66 -4.15 -2.52 -0.09
CA VAL A 66 -4.29 -3.30 1.15
C VAL A 66 -2.96 -3.55 1.87
N HIS A 67 -1.81 -3.16 1.29
CA HIS A 67 -0.54 -3.24 1.98
C HIS A 67 -0.46 -2.22 3.11
N LYS A 68 0.35 -2.54 4.12
CA LYS A 68 0.62 -1.66 5.26
C LYS A 68 1.84 -0.79 5.01
N ASN A 69 2.05 0.20 5.87
CA ASN A 69 3.27 1.00 5.90
C ASN A 69 3.94 0.88 7.28
N ILE A 70 5.27 0.95 7.30
CA ILE A 70 6.08 0.96 8.52
C ILE A 70 7.17 2.03 8.40
N GLN A 71 7.42 2.72 9.50
CA GLN A 71 8.58 3.62 9.59
C GLN A 71 9.86 2.83 9.89
N PRO A 72 11.04 3.27 9.41
CA PRO A 72 12.31 2.58 9.67
C PRO A 72 12.61 2.36 11.17
N ASP A 73 12.28 3.31 12.04
CA ASP A 73 12.47 3.20 13.49
C ASP A 73 11.66 2.06 14.12
N LYS A 74 10.57 1.65 13.50
CA LYS A 74 9.71 0.53 13.94
C LYS A 74 10.19 -0.83 13.45
N MET A 75 11.13 -0.89 12.52
CA MET A 75 11.68 -2.15 12.03
C MET A 75 12.28 -3.00 13.15
N CYS A 76 12.83 -2.37 14.16
CA CYS A 76 13.42 -3.01 15.32
C CYS A 76 12.44 -3.78 16.22
N SER A 77 11.15 -3.50 16.12
CA SER A 77 10.11 -4.22 16.86
C SER A 77 9.60 -5.47 16.15
N LEU A 78 10.05 -5.73 14.92
CA LEU A 78 9.63 -6.87 14.14
C LEU A 78 10.29 -8.17 14.63
N ASN A 79 9.55 -9.27 14.56
CA ASN A 79 10.13 -10.59 14.76
C ASN A 79 10.77 -11.06 13.44
N GLU A 80 12.07 -10.85 13.31
CA GLU A 80 12.85 -11.13 12.09
C GLU A 80 12.73 -12.59 11.58
N LYS A 81 12.43 -13.56 12.47
CA LYS A 81 12.24 -14.96 12.05
C LYS A 81 11.04 -15.17 11.13
N ASN A 82 10.04 -14.28 11.24
CA ASN A 82 8.79 -14.35 10.48
C ASN A 82 8.68 -13.32 9.37
N VAL A 83 9.74 -12.55 9.14
CA VAL A 83 9.78 -11.46 8.17
C VAL A 83 10.75 -11.80 7.05
N VAL A 84 10.41 -11.38 5.84
CA VAL A 84 11.29 -11.39 4.66
C VAL A 84 11.48 -9.96 4.20
N PHE A 85 12.72 -9.53 4.06
CA PHE A 85 13.04 -8.22 3.52
C PHE A 85 13.23 -8.31 2.00
N LEU A 86 12.53 -7.48 1.26
CA LEU A 86 12.59 -7.39 -0.19
C LEU A 86 13.08 -6.01 -0.61
N ASP A 87 14.29 -5.97 -1.15
CA ASP A 87 14.88 -4.79 -1.76
C ASP A 87 14.51 -4.73 -3.23
N VAL A 88 13.77 -3.69 -3.62
CA VAL A 88 13.33 -3.51 -5.02
C VAL A 88 14.16 -2.48 -5.79
N ARG A 89 15.35 -2.18 -5.29
CA ARG A 89 16.35 -1.35 -5.95
C ARG A 89 17.10 -2.13 -7.03
N THR A 90 17.88 -1.41 -7.81
CA THR A 90 18.81 -2.03 -8.77
C THR A 90 19.88 -2.85 -8.04
N PRO A 91 20.50 -3.85 -8.70
CA PRO A 91 21.63 -4.59 -8.13
C PRO A 91 22.81 -3.67 -7.73
N ALA A 92 23.04 -2.61 -8.51
CA ALA A 92 24.10 -1.64 -8.19
C ALA A 92 23.84 -0.90 -6.88
N GLU A 93 22.57 -0.47 -6.62
CA GLU A 93 22.17 0.13 -5.35
C GLU A 93 22.24 -0.88 -4.19
N PHE A 94 21.83 -2.13 -4.44
CA PHE A 94 21.84 -3.19 -3.44
C PHE A 94 23.24 -3.62 -3.03
N ASN A 95 24.17 -3.65 -3.98
CA ASN A 95 25.57 -4.06 -3.76
C ASN A 95 26.51 -2.89 -3.42
N GLY A 96 25.99 -1.65 -3.32
CA GLY A 96 26.79 -0.45 -2.98
C GLY A 96 27.74 0.03 -4.08
N THR A 97 27.50 -0.37 -5.33
CA THR A 97 28.28 0.09 -6.49
C THR A 97 27.65 1.29 -7.20
N ALA A 98 26.43 1.68 -6.80
CA ALA A 98 25.80 2.91 -7.24
C ALA A 98 26.45 4.15 -6.59
N GLN A 99 26.16 5.33 -7.14
CA GLN A 99 26.64 6.60 -6.61
C GLN A 99 26.14 6.83 -5.17
N ASP A 100 24.84 6.64 -4.93
CA ASP A 100 24.23 6.79 -3.62
C ASP A 100 24.35 5.48 -2.82
N LYS A 101 25.06 5.55 -1.69
CA LYS A 101 25.33 4.41 -0.80
C LYS A 101 24.51 4.50 0.47
N PHE A 102 23.24 4.08 0.40
CA PHE A 102 22.37 4.09 1.57
C PHE A 102 22.48 2.84 2.46
N GLY A 103 23.29 1.86 2.07
CA GLY A 103 23.33 0.55 2.72
C GLY A 103 22.15 -0.32 2.33
N ALA A 104 22.04 -1.48 2.95
CA ALA A 104 20.96 -2.45 2.73
C ALA A 104 20.51 -3.09 4.04
N ILE A 105 19.37 -3.77 4.03
CA ILE A 105 18.97 -4.63 5.14
C ILE A 105 19.64 -5.99 4.95
N LYS A 106 20.26 -6.50 6.00
CA LYS A 106 20.92 -7.82 5.98
C LYS A 106 19.94 -8.91 5.60
N ASN A 107 20.41 -9.88 4.83
CA ASN A 107 19.60 -11.02 4.35
C ASN A 107 18.38 -10.64 3.50
N ALA A 108 18.33 -9.43 2.98
CA ALA A 108 17.28 -9.04 2.06
C ALA A 108 17.44 -9.77 0.71
N ILE A 109 16.30 -10.12 0.12
CA ILE A 109 16.22 -10.60 -1.26
C ILE A 109 16.21 -9.36 -2.16
N ASN A 110 17.06 -9.33 -3.18
CA ASN A 110 17.02 -8.24 -4.16
C ASN A 110 16.32 -8.68 -5.45
N ILE A 111 15.18 -8.08 -5.72
CA ILE A 111 14.46 -8.20 -6.99
C ILE A 111 14.08 -6.78 -7.42
N PRO A 112 14.75 -6.20 -8.44
CA PRO A 112 14.40 -4.89 -8.96
C PRO A 112 12.91 -4.80 -9.32
N VAL A 113 12.27 -3.66 -9.01
CA VAL A 113 10.82 -3.50 -9.25
C VAL A 113 10.41 -3.76 -10.71
N GLN A 114 11.32 -3.52 -11.67
CA GLN A 114 11.11 -3.77 -13.09
C GLN A 114 11.06 -5.29 -13.44
N GLU A 115 11.70 -6.12 -12.62
CA GLU A 115 11.78 -7.56 -12.80
C GLU A 115 10.78 -8.31 -11.90
N LEU A 116 10.15 -7.61 -10.94
CA LEU A 116 9.34 -8.26 -9.91
C LEU A 116 8.20 -9.09 -10.49
N GLU A 117 7.54 -8.61 -11.54
CA GLU A 117 6.42 -9.32 -12.17
C GLU A 117 6.85 -10.68 -12.73
N THR A 118 7.98 -10.72 -13.42
CA THR A 118 8.51 -11.94 -14.05
C THR A 118 9.18 -12.90 -13.05
N ARG A 119 9.62 -12.36 -11.89
CA ARG A 119 10.32 -13.12 -10.84
C ARG A 119 9.46 -13.36 -9.60
N MET A 120 8.15 -13.13 -9.68
CA MET A 120 7.21 -13.29 -8.57
C MET A 120 7.22 -14.70 -7.98
N ASN A 121 7.46 -15.72 -8.81
CA ASN A 121 7.55 -17.11 -8.41
C ASN A 121 8.69 -17.39 -7.40
N GLU A 122 9.76 -16.61 -7.39
CA GLU A 122 10.85 -16.74 -6.41
C GLU A 122 10.38 -16.44 -4.97
N LEU A 123 9.29 -15.67 -4.85
CA LEU A 123 8.69 -15.26 -3.58
C LEU A 123 7.55 -16.18 -3.11
N GLU A 124 7.06 -17.10 -3.91
CA GLU A 124 5.91 -17.97 -3.59
C GLU A 124 6.08 -18.70 -2.23
N LYS A 125 7.27 -19.19 -1.93
CA LYS A 125 7.61 -19.86 -0.65
C LYS A 125 7.47 -18.94 0.58
N TYR A 126 7.25 -17.66 0.38
CA TYR A 126 7.11 -16.65 1.44
C TYR A 126 5.69 -16.06 1.55
N LYS A 127 4.70 -16.61 0.84
CA LYS A 127 3.32 -16.08 0.83
C LYS A 127 2.68 -15.97 2.22
N ASP A 128 3.07 -16.85 3.14
CA ASP A 128 2.56 -16.85 4.53
C ASP A 128 3.36 -15.95 5.48
N LYS A 129 4.54 -15.49 5.06
CA LYS A 129 5.38 -14.59 5.83
C LYS A 129 5.03 -13.13 5.59
N GLU A 130 5.40 -12.27 6.53
CA GLU A 130 5.36 -10.83 6.31
C GLU A 130 6.52 -10.43 5.40
N ILE A 131 6.21 -9.74 4.29
CA ILE A 131 7.23 -9.20 3.37
C ILE A 131 7.32 -7.70 3.60
N ILE A 132 8.49 -7.25 4.07
CA ILE A 132 8.81 -5.83 4.17
C ILE A 132 9.52 -5.41 2.89
N VAL A 133 8.87 -4.55 2.13
CA VAL A 133 9.37 -4.05 0.85
C VAL A 133 10.01 -2.68 1.03
N TYR A 134 11.20 -2.49 0.51
CA TYR A 134 11.88 -1.21 0.59
C TYR A 134 12.62 -0.85 -0.70
N CYS A 135 12.90 0.43 -0.86
CA CYS A 135 13.77 0.99 -1.91
C CYS A 135 14.62 2.13 -1.33
N SER A 136 15.14 3.03 -2.16
CA SER A 136 15.90 4.19 -1.67
C SER A 136 15.02 5.26 -1.00
N HIS A 137 13.94 5.70 -1.66
CA HIS A 137 13.17 6.89 -1.27
C HIS A 137 11.64 6.64 -1.24
N SER A 138 11.19 5.40 -1.05
CA SER A 138 9.75 5.02 -1.00
C SER A 138 8.92 5.42 -2.24
N HIS A 139 9.50 5.38 -3.45
CA HIS A 139 8.76 5.54 -4.70
C HIS A 139 8.53 4.20 -5.42
N ARG A 140 9.52 3.32 -5.44
CA ARG A 140 9.45 1.99 -6.06
C ARG A 140 8.77 0.96 -5.16
N SER A 141 9.04 1.02 -3.85
CA SER A 141 8.52 0.04 -2.89
C SER A 141 6.99 0.06 -2.73
N PRO A 142 6.25 1.20 -2.76
CA PRO A 142 4.79 1.17 -2.76
C PRO A 142 4.21 0.45 -3.98
N ARG A 143 4.82 0.66 -5.17
CA ARG A 143 4.42 -0.04 -6.40
C ARG A 143 4.66 -1.54 -6.28
N ALA A 144 5.82 -1.95 -5.79
CA ALA A 144 6.15 -3.35 -5.56
C ALA A 144 5.21 -4.00 -4.53
N SER A 145 4.92 -3.29 -3.43
CA SER A 145 3.97 -3.75 -2.41
C SER A 145 2.57 -3.95 -2.99
N TYR A 146 2.11 -3.03 -3.82
CA TYR A 146 0.84 -3.17 -4.52
C TYR A 146 0.84 -4.39 -5.46
N MET A 147 1.90 -4.56 -6.28
CA MET A 147 2.04 -5.72 -7.17
C MET A 147 1.97 -7.04 -6.40
N LEU A 148 2.67 -7.15 -5.27
CA LEU A 148 2.61 -8.34 -4.41
C LEU A 148 1.20 -8.62 -3.90
N THR A 149 0.49 -7.59 -3.40
CA THR A 149 -0.88 -7.80 -2.89
C THR A 149 -1.86 -8.20 -3.98
N GLN A 150 -1.70 -7.68 -5.20
CA GLN A 150 -2.52 -8.10 -6.35
C GLN A 150 -2.22 -9.56 -6.80
N ASN A 151 -1.04 -10.09 -6.44
CA ASN A 151 -0.63 -11.48 -6.70
C ASN A 151 -0.83 -12.41 -5.49
N GLY A 152 -1.68 -12.01 -4.53
CA GLY A 152 -2.15 -12.87 -3.44
C GLY A 152 -1.22 -12.94 -2.22
N PHE A 153 -0.21 -12.10 -2.11
CA PHE A 153 0.59 -11.94 -0.89
C PHE A 153 -0.22 -11.12 0.13
N LYS A 154 -0.60 -11.73 1.24
CA LYS A 154 -1.55 -11.13 2.22
C LYS A 154 -0.89 -10.24 3.26
N LYS A 155 0.40 -10.43 3.51
CA LYS A 155 1.16 -9.74 4.57
C LYS A 155 2.28 -8.94 3.94
N VAL A 156 1.95 -7.80 3.36
CA VAL A 156 2.91 -6.92 2.69
C VAL A 156 2.93 -5.57 3.38
N THR A 157 4.13 -5.11 3.69
CA THR A 157 4.37 -3.84 4.37
C THR A 157 5.44 -3.05 3.61
N ASN A 158 5.13 -1.81 3.24
CA ASN A 158 6.07 -0.89 2.60
C ASN A 158 6.83 -0.11 3.67
N MET A 159 8.15 -0.02 3.57
CA MET A 159 8.98 0.82 4.42
C MET A 159 9.01 2.26 3.88
N LEU A 160 8.42 3.18 4.64
CA LEU A 160 8.35 4.59 4.29
C LEU A 160 9.73 5.26 4.29
N GLY A 161 9.93 6.22 3.38
CA GLY A 161 11.20 6.93 3.23
C GLY A 161 12.34 6.10 2.64
N GLY A 162 12.26 4.78 2.73
CA GLY A 162 13.29 3.87 2.20
C GLY A 162 14.62 3.96 2.95
N MET A 163 15.68 3.49 2.30
CA MET A 163 17.02 3.45 2.92
C MET A 163 17.67 4.83 3.09
N SER A 164 17.22 5.86 2.35
CA SER A 164 17.78 7.21 2.45
C SER A 164 17.58 7.84 3.84
N VAL A 165 16.49 7.49 4.52
CA VAL A 165 16.18 8.00 5.87
C VAL A 165 16.58 7.04 6.99
N TRP A 166 17.15 5.86 6.66
CA TRP A 166 17.47 4.83 7.65
C TRP A 166 18.42 5.36 8.75
N LYS A 167 19.51 5.99 8.36
CA LYS A 167 20.53 6.48 9.30
C LYS A 167 20.00 7.57 10.24
N ASP A 168 19.01 8.34 9.80
CA ASP A 168 18.44 9.44 10.59
C ASP A 168 17.36 8.93 11.55
N GLN A 169 16.58 7.92 11.13
CA GLN A 169 15.44 7.42 11.89
C GLN A 169 15.78 6.23 12.80
N VAL A 170 16.75 5.40 12.41
CA VAL A 170 17.13 4.22 13.19
C VAL A 170 18.35 4.53 14.03
N LYS A 171 18.17 4.50 15.35
CA LYS A 171 19.26 4.75 16.29
C LYS A 171 20.35 3.70 16.14
N LYS A 172 21.60 4.09 16.35
CA LYS A 172 22.75 3.17 16.46
C LYS A 172 22.60 2.35 17.73
N ASN A 173 22.10 1.15 17.60
CA ASN A 173 21.91 0.17 18.67
C ASN A 173 22.00 -1.24 18.11
N ASP A 174 21.90 -2.25 18.97
CA ASP A 174 21.98 -3.67 18.59
C ASP A 174 21.04 -4.05 17.44
N CYS A 175 19.87 -3.43 17.37
CA CYS A 175 18.92 -3.67 16.29
C CYS A 175 19.44 -3.14 14.96
N ASN A 176 19.97 -1.90 14.93
CA ASN A 176 20.56 -1.37 13.71
C ASN A 176 21.75 -2.23 13.26
N GLU A 177 22.60 -2.66 14.18
CA GLU A 177 23.72 -3.54 13.87
C GLU A 177 23.30 -4.91 13.33
N ARG A 178 22.15 -5.44 13.81
CA ARG A 178 21.59 -6.69 13.29
C ARG A 178 20.98 -6.54 11.91
N LEU A 179 20.22 -5.47 11.67
CA LEU A 179 19.45 -5.29 10.44
C LEU A 179 20.23 -4.58 9.34
N TYR A 180 21.06 -3.61 9.67
CA TYR A 180 21.71 -2.75 8.68
C TYR A 180 23.05 -3.31 8.22
N GLN A 181 23.26 -3.25 6.92
CA GLN A 181 24.54 -3.54 6.26
C GLN A 181 25.00 -2.28 5.53
N GLN A 182 26.15 -1.75 5.95
CA GLN A 182 26.84 -0.71 5.19
C GLN A 182 27.46 -1.34 3.94
N GLN A 183 27.41 -0.61 2.84
CA GLN A 183 28.00 -1.02 1.54
C GLN A 183 29.14 -0.11 1.19
#